data_b6f115e8844355037de98acc89662d7a
#
_entry.id   b6f115e8844355037de98acc89662d7a
#
_cell.length_a   1.000
_cell.length_b   1.000
_cell.length_c   1.000
_cell.angle_alpha   90.00
_cell.angle_beta   90.00
_cell.angle_gamma   90.00
#
_symmetry.space_group_name_H-M   'P 1'
#
loop_
_entity.id
_entity.type
_entity.pdbx_description
1 polymer ?
#
loop_
_entity_poly.entity_id
_entity_poly.type
_entity_poly.pdbx_seq_one_letter_code
_entity_poly.pdbx_strand_id
1 'polypeptide(L)'
;DCDWNESGKYFASSNEKDRKILENFSKTLLKLNFEHKILEKNDLGKRLGTNFYNLALYTKGGILLHPGKLVRAMVDTLPDNVELLENTQLNEWSKNNDTIICKFNNHKIITKKIIFCTNGFLKSLGIKNNYNFPLTLTASMTRPLTDIEYKAIGEPKEWGVLPVRPMGATIRMTKDKRILIRN
;
A
#
# COMPACT_ATOMS: atom_id res chain seq x y z
N ASP A 1 16.81 5.55 5.00
CA ASP A 1 15.54 6.29 5.18
C ASP A 1 14.57 5.91 4.06
N CYS A 2 13.35 5.52 4.41
CA CYS A 2 12.29 5.16 3.49
C CYS A 2 11.13 6.20 3.45
N ASP A 3 11.42 7.44 3.82
CA ASP A 3 10.44 8.52 3.95
C ASP A 3 9.29 8.16 4.91
N TRP A 4 9.63 7.57 6.05
CA TRP A 4 8.66 7.19 7.07
C TRP A 4 7.97 8.40 7.67
N ASN A 5 6.63 8.43 7.57
CA ASN A 5 5.81 9.53 8.08
C ASN A 5 4.53 8.98 8.73
N GLU A 6 4.36 9.20 10.01
CA GLU A 6 3.18 8.80 10.78
C GLU A 6 2.03 9.81 10.63
N SER A 7 1.66 10.09 9.40
CA SER A 7 0.63 11.08 9.05
C SER A 7 -0.79 10.68 9.45
N GLY A 8 -0.99 9.42 9.86
CA GLY A 8 -2.31 8.83 9.95
C GLY A 8 -2.91 8.52 8.57
N LYS A 9 -4.16 8.16 8.53
CA LYS A 9 -4.89 7.89 7.29
C LYS A 9 -6.33 8.35 7.35
N TYR A 10 -6.87 8.68 6.19
CA TYR A 10 -8.24 9.11 6.03
C TYR A 10 -9.03 8.05 5.23
N PHE A 11 -10.17 7.63 5.74
CA PHE A 11 -11.20 6.96 4.97
C PHE A 11 -12.21 8.01 4.57
N ALA A 12 -12.17 8.47 3.31
CA ALA A 12 -12.91 9.65 2.89
C ALA A 12 -13.92 9.35 1.77
N SER A 13 -14.98 10.13 1.75
CA SER A 13 -16.00 10.13 0.69
C SER A 13 -16.42 11.54 0.32
N SER A 14 -16.71 11.73 -0.98
CA SER A 14 -17.39 12.90 -1.50
C SER A 14 -18.92 12.79 -1.43
N ASN A 15 -19.46 11.64 -1.01
CA ASN A 15 -20.89 11.37 -0.97
C ASN A 15 -21.39 11.29 0.48
N GLU A 16 -22.29 12.17 0.85
CA GLU A 16 -22.91 12.19 2.19
C GLU A 16 -23.64 10.88 2.54
N LYS A 17 -24.12 10.13 1.55
CA LYS A 17 -24.74 8.82 1.80
C LYS A 17 -23.81 7.80 2.48
N ASP A 18 -22.50 8.02 2.41
CA ASP A 18 -21.51 7.15 3.04
C ASP A 18 -21.28 7.46 4.54
N ARG A 19 -21.91 8.51 5.09
CA ARG A 19 -21.81 8.90 6.50
C ARG A 19 -22.09 7.73 7.45
N LYS A 20 -23.17 6.99 7.20
CA LYS A 20 -23.54 5.84 8.02
C LYS A 20 -22.47 4.72 8.03
N ILE A 21 -21.75 4.55 6.94
CA ILE A 21 -20.65 3.57 6.86
C ILE A 21 -19.51 4.02 7.78
N LEU A 22 -19.12 5.29 7.73
CA LEU A 22 -18.07 5.84 8.58
C LEU A 22 -18.46 5.86 10.07
N GLU A 23 -19.72 6.18 10.39
CA GLU A 23 -20.24 6.12 11.77
C GLU A 23 -20.20 4.69 12.33
N ASN A 24 -20.57 3.69 11.53
CA ASN A 24 -20.48 2.28 11.94
C ASN A 24 -19.03 1.86 12.14
N PHE A 25 -18.13 2.30 11.28
CA PHE A 25 -16.69 2.04 11.44
C PHE A 25 -16.15 2.74 12.68
N SER A 26 -16.55 3.99 12.94
CA SER A 26 -16.23 4.70 14.18
C SER A 26 -16.66 3.94 15.43
N LYS A 27 -17.88 3.40 15.46
CA LYS A 27 -18.34 2.56 16.58
C LYS A 27 -17.49 1.30 16.80
N THR A 28 -17.00 0.70 15.71
CA THR A 28 -16.10 -0.45 15.78
C THR A 28 -14.75 -0.06 16.38
N LEU A 29 -14.18 1.06 15.93
CA LEU A 29 -12.90 1.56 16.45
C LEU A 29 -12.99 1.96 17.93
N LEU A 30 -14.12 2.55 18.35
CA LEU A 30 -14.38 2.83 19.77
C LEU A 30 -14.37 1.55 20.63
N LYS A 31 -15.04 0.50 20.17
CA LYS A 31 -15.03 -0.81 20.88
C LYS A 31 -13.64 -1.41 21.00
N LEU A 32 -12.77 -1.13 20.04
CA LEU A 32 -11.40 -1.62 20.01
C LEU A 32 -10.39 -0.63 20.64
N ASN A 33 -10.86 0.45 21.25
CA ASN A 33 -10.03 1.53 21.83
C ASN A 33 -9.04 2.17 20.87
N PHE A 34 -9.38 2.25 19.57
CA PHE A 34 -8.57 2.96 18.58
C PHE A 34 -8.95 4.44 18.52
N GLU A 35 -7.94 5.31 18.65
CA GLU A 35 -8.12 6.77 18.50
C GLU A 35 -8.46 7.14 17.06
N HIS A 36 -9.57 7.81 16.88
CA HIS A 36 -10.04 8.26 15.57
C HIS A 36 -10.90 9.52 15.69
N LYS A 37 -11.16 10.18 14.55
CA LYS A 37 -12.02 11.36 14.45
C LYS A 37 -12.82 11.32 13.15
N ILE A 38 -14.09 11.70 13.20
CA ILE A 38 -14.86 12.04 12.01
C ILE A 38 -14.57 13.50 11.69
N LEU A 39 -14.23 13.79 10.45
CA LEU A 39 -13.89 15.11 9.93
C LEU A 39 -14.87 15.50 8.85
N GLU A 40 -15.30 16.75 8.90
CA GLU A 40 -16.21 17.36 7.94
C GLU A 40 -15.43 18.12 6.84
N LYS A 41 -16.14 18.52 5.79
CA LYS A 41 -15.59 19.13 4.58
C LYS A 41 -14.58 20.26 4.84
N ASN A 42 -14.90 21.18 5.74
CA ASN A 42 -14.05 22.33 6.02
C ASN A 42 -12.70 21.93 6.63
N ASP A 43 -12.71 20.96 7.54
CA ASP A 43 -11.47 20.45 8.16
C ASP A 43 -10.65 19.65 7.13
N LEU A 44 -11.32 18.89 6.27
CA LEU A 44 -10.67 18.15 5.21
C LEU A 44 -10.03 19.07 4.18
N GLY A 45 -10.71 20.13 3.78
CA GLY A 45 -10.17 21.14 2.86
C GLY A 45 -8.85 21.72 3.37
N LYS A 46 -8.78 22.10 4.64
CA LYS A 46 -7.55 22.61 5.27
C LYS A 46 -6.43 21.58 5.38
N ARG A 47 -6.78 20.31 5.63
CA ARG A 47 -5.79 19.23 5.84
C ARG A 47 -5.26 18.63 4.54
N LEU A 48 -6.13 18.50 3.54
CA LEU A 48 -5.82 17.80 2.28
C LEU A 48 -5.56 18.74 1.10
N GLY A 49 -5.88 20.03 1.26
CA GLY A 49 -5.75 21.02 0.19
C GLY A 49 -6.78 20.81 -0.94
N THR A 50 -7.91 20.17 -0.65
CA THR A 50 -8.96 19.92 -1.63
C THR A 50 -10.34 19.94 -0.99
N ASN A 51 -11.33 20.48 -1.70
CA ASN A 51 -12.74 20.49 -1.29
C ASN A 51 -13.55 19.33 -1.87
N PHE A 52 -12.88 18.32 -2.45
CA PHE A 52 -13.53 17.18 -3.07
C PHE A 52 -14.27 16.29 -2.07
N TYR A 53 -13.70 16.08 -0.89
CA TYR A 53 -14.28 15.21 0.13
C TYR A 53 -15.23 15.97 1.05
N ASN A 54 -16.42 15.39 1.32
CA ASN A 54 -17.40 15.95 2.24
C ASN A 54 -17.21 15.46 3.67
N LEU A 55 -16.73 14.22 3.83
CA LEU A 55 -16.55 13.60 5.15
C LEU A 55 -15.42 12.58 5.10
N ALA A 56 -14.77 12.37 6.24
CA ALA A 56 -13.79 11.31 6.42
C ALA A 56 -13.74 10.83 7.86
N LEU A 57 -13.29 9.60 8.04
CA LEU A 57 -12.81 9.09 9.32
C LEU A 57 -11.27 9.08 9.29
N TYR A 58 -10.68 9.83 10.18
CA TYR A 58 -9.23 9.88 10.38
C TYR A 58 -8.83 8.95 11.51
N THR A 59 -7.79 8.14 11.29
CA THR A 59 -7.16 7.31 12.33
C THR A 59 -5.68 7.61 12.46
N LYS A 60 -5.17 7.63 13.68
CA LYS A 60 -3.73 7.52 13.94
C LYS A 60 -3.19 6.14 13.55
N GLY A 61 -1.86 6.00 13.46
CA GLY A 61 -1.19 4.73 13.14
C GLY A 61 -1.17 4.37 11.66
N GLY A 62 -1.70 5.23 10.78
CA GLY A 62 -1.44 5.15 9.35
C GLY A 62 -0.07 5.74 9.03
N ILE A 63 0.71 5.02 8.25
CA ILE A 63 2.08 5.43 7.88
C ILE A 63 2.15 5.60 6.37
N LEU A 64 2.70 6.72 5.94
CA LEU A 64 3.16 6.93 4.57
C LEU A 64 4.63 6.60 4.48
N LEU A 65 5.04 5.91 3.45
CA LEU A 65 6.42 5.61 3.17
C LEU A 65 6.64 5.38 1.67
N HIS A 66 7.89 5.41 1.26
CA HIS A 66 8.29 5.07 -0.09
C HIS A 66 8.60 3.57 -0.19
N PRO A 67 7.72 2.76 -0.81
CA PRO A 67 7.84 1.29 -0.77
C PRO A 67 9.13 0.77 -1.41
N GLY A 68 9.60 1.40 -2.50
CA GLY A 68 10.86 1.02 -3.13
C GLY A 68 12.08 1.25 -2.25
N LYS A 69 12.12 2.37 -1.51
CA LYS A 69 13.20 2.64 -0.54
C LYS A 69 13.15 1.65 0.62
N LEU A 70 11.93 1.30 1.10
CA LEU A 70 11.78 0.32 2.17
C LEU A 70 12.34 -1.05 1.75
N VAL A 71 11.93 -1.56 0.59
CA VAL A 71 12.40 -2.87 0.10
C VAL A 71 13.92 -2.88 -0.09
N ARG A 72 14.50 -1.82 -0.65
CA ARG A 72 15.97 -1.70 -0.77
C ARG A 72 16.66 -1.72 0.59
N ALA A 73 16.17 -0.94 1.55
CA ALA A 73 16.73 -0.93 2.89
C ALA A 73 16.64 -2.31 3.58
N MET A 74 15.56 -3.06 3.34
CA MET A 74 15.43 -4.43 3.84
C MET A 74 16.47 -5.35 3.22
N VAL A 75 16.76 -5.20 1.93
CA VAL A 75 17.81 -5.97 1.24
C VAL A 75 19.20 -5.62 1.80
N ASP A 76 19.48 -4.33 1.97
CA ASP A 76 20.76 -3.82 2.48
C ASP A 76 21.05 -4.27 3.93
N THR A 77 20.01 -4.72 4.65
CA THR A 77 20.10 -5.18 6.05
C THR A 77 19.87 -6.68 6.22
N LEU A 78 19.95 -7.45 5.14
CA LEU A 78 19.85 -8.91 5.24
C LEU A 78 20.97 -9.46 6.13
N PRO A 79 20.68 -10.43 7.00
CA PRO A 79 21.70 -11.06 7.81
C PRO A 79 22.63 -11.95 6.97
N ASP A 80 23.86 -12.15 7.42
CA ASP A 80 24.92 -12.87 6.68
C ASP A 80 24.55 -14.30 6.26
N ASN A 81 23.60 -14.92 6.94
CA ASN A 81 23.09 -16.26 6.59
C ASN A 81 22.01 -16.27 5.52
N VAL A 82 21.68 -15.13 4.93
CA VAL A 82 20.69 -14.98 3.86
C VAL A 82 21.39 -14.54 2.58
N GLU A 83 21.31 -15.36 1.56
CA GLU A 83 21.81 -15.04 0.22
C GLU A 83 20.68 -14.57 -0.67
N LEU A 84 20.81 -13.39 -1.28
CA LEU A 84 19.89 -12.84 -2.26
C LEU A 84 20.42 -13.09 -3.67
N LEU A 85 19.64 -13.81 -4.47
CA LEU A 85 19.94 -14.08 -5.87
C LEU A 85 19.01 -13.23 -6.75
N GLU A 86 19.48 -12.08 -7.20
CA GLU A 86 18.75 -11.23 -8.15
C GLU A 86 18.83 -11.81 -9.58
N ASN A 87 17.89 -11.42 -10.44
CA ASN A 87 17.81 -11.89 -11.84
C ASN A 87 17.81 -13.41 -12.00
N THR A 88 17.42 -14.14 -10.95
CA THR A 88 17.44 -15.59 -10.87
C THR A 88 16.00 -16.10 -10.78
N GLN A 89 15.38 -16.26 -11.94
CA GLN A 89 13.99 -16.70 -12.03
C GLN A 89 13.89 -18.21 -11.76
N LEU A 90 13.01 -18.58 -10.82
CA LEU A 90 12.61 -19.98 -10.64
C LEU A 90 11.74 -20.42 -11.83
N ASN A 91 12.24 -21.39 -12.61
CA ASN A 91 11.54 -21.92 -13.80
C ASN A 91 10.63 -23.09 -13.43
N GLU A 92 11.18 -24.02 -12.65
CA GLU A 92 10.49 -25.24 -12.23
C GLU A 92 10.85 -25.60 -10.80
N TRP A 93 9.96 -26.29 -10.14
CA TRP A 93 10.23 -26.94 -8.88
C TRP A 93 9.55 -28.31 -8.80
N SER A 94 10.15 -29.23 -8.06
CA SER A 94 9.60 -30.56 -7.82
C SER A 94 9.92 -31.01 -6.40
N LYS A 95 9.03 -31.80 -5.82
CA LYS A 95 9.26 -32.44 -4.52
C LYS A 95 9.69 -33.88 -4.76
N ASN A 96 10.80 -34.28 -4.15
CA ASN A 96 11.30 -35.65 -4.15
C ASN A 96 11.54 -36.09 -2.71
N ASN A 97 10.65 -36.91 -2.16
CA ASN A 97 10.64 -37.31 -0.75
C ASN A 97 10.69 -36.10 0.18
N ASP A 98 11.75 -35.95 0.95
CA ASP A 98 11.96 -34.87 1.93
C ASP A 98 12.71 -33.66 1.36
N THR A 99 12.99 -33.67 0.06
CA THR A 99 13.70 -32.58 -0.59
C THR A 99 12.89 -31.92 -1.68
N ILE A 100 13.17 -30.66 -1.92
CA ILE A 100 12.58 -29.86 -2.99
C ILE A 100 13.75 -29.45 -3.90
N ILE A 101 13.55 -29.69 -5.19
CA ILE A 101 14.49 -29.32 -6.25
C ILE A 101 13.91 -28.10 -6.96
N CYS A 102 14.64 -26.99 -6.93
CA CYS A 102 14.32 -25.75 -7.61
C CYS A 102 15.27 -25.57 -8.80
N LYS A 103 14.74 -25.34 -10.01
CA LYS A 103 15.55 -25.16 -11.22
C LYS A 103 15.50 -23.70 -11.68
N PHE A 104 16.67 -23.17 -11.98
CA PHE A 104 16.91 -21.81 -12.45
C PHE A 104 17.79 -21.86 -13.69
N ASN A 105 17.29 -21.70 -14.88
CA ASN A 105 18.05 -21.85 -16.12
C ASN A 105 18.95 -23.10 -16.09
N ASN A 106 20.28 -22.91 -15.96
CA ASN A 106 21.26 -24.00 -15.94
C ASN A 106 21.70 -24.43 -14.52
N HIS A 107 21.06 -23.89 -13.49
CA HIS A 107 21.41 -24.16 -12.08
C HIS A 107 20.25 -24.83 -11.35
N LYS A 108 20.57 -25.49 -10.24
CA LYS A 108 19.56 -26.06 -9.34
C LYS A 108 19.94 -25.80 -7.88
N ILE A 109 18.90 -25.61 -7.07
CA ILE A 109 19.02 -25.57 -5.61
C ILE A 109 18.22 -26.74 -5.05
N ILE A 110 18.79 -27.45 -4.08
CA ILE A 110 18.12 -28.53 -3.35
C ILE A 110 17.89 -28.02 -1.92
N THR A 111 16.66 -28.07 -1.47
CA THR A 111 16.26 -27.54 -0.16
C THR A 111 15.25 -28.45 0.52
N LYS A 112 15.07 -28.32 1.82
CA LYS A 112 14.02 -29.02 2.59
C LYS A 112 12.70 -28.26 2.60
N LYS A 113 12.72 -26.94 2.41
CA LYS A 113 11.53 -26.09 2.47
C LYS A 113 11.59 -25.01 1.40
N ILE A 114 10.45 -24.64 0.85
CA ILE A 114 10.29 -23.50 -0.06
C ILE A 114 9.12 -22.64 0.41
N ILE A 115 9.27 -21.34 0.34
CA ILE A 115 8.21 -20.37 0.61
C ILE A 115 8.00 -19.55 -0.66
N PHE A 116 6.78 -19.57 -1.19
CA PHE A 116 6.42 -18.82 -2.38
C PHE A 116 5.82 -17.47 -1.98
N CYS A 117 6.55 -16.38 -2.22
CA CYS A 117 6.11 -15.01 -2.00
C CYS A 117 5.82 -14.28 -3.32
N THR A 118 5.31 -14.99 -4.31
CA THR A 118 5.14 -14.52 -5.69
C THR A 118 3.78 -13.88 -5.98
N ASN A 119 2.99 -13.62 -4.95
CA ASN A 119 1.68 -12.97 -5.03
C ASN A 119 0.80 -13.59 -6.13
N GLY A 120 0.30 -12.81 -7.09
CA GLY A 120 -0.55 -13.28 -8.19
C GLY A 120 0.12 -14.25 -9.19
N PHE A 121 1.45 -14.40 -9.12
CA PHE A 121 2.21 -15.26 -10.04
C PHE A 121 2.34 -16.73 -9.60
N LEU A 122 1.72 -17.15 -8.51
CA LEU A 122 1.75 -18.55 -8.04
C LEU A 122 1.33 -19.55 -9.11
N LYS A 123 0.35 -19.19 -9.93
CA LYS A 123 -0.17 -20.06 -11.00
C LYS A 123 0.90 -20.38 -12.05
N SER A 124 1.81 -19.46 -12.37
CA SER A 124 2.90 -19.68 -13.33
C SER A 124 3.93 -20.71 -12.85
N LEU A 125 3.97 -20.98 -11.54
CA LEU A 125 4.81 -22.00 -10.92
C LEU A 125 4.08 -23.35 -10.74
N GLY A 126 2.95 -23.55 -11.42
CA GLY A 126 2.17 -24.79 -11.35
C GLY A 126 1.42 -24.99 -10.06
N ILE A 127 1.40 -24.00 -9.16
CA ILE A 127 0.65 -24.07 -7.91
C ILE A 127 -0.81 -23.75 -8.22
N LYS A 128 -1.63 -24.77 -8.17
CA LYS A 128 -3.07 -24.67 -8.43
C LYS A 128 -3.75 -23.97 -7.26
N ASN A 129 -4.03 -22.70 -7.43
CA ASN A 129 -4.82 -21.94 -6.48
C ASN A 129 -6.05 -21.36 -7.19
N ASN A 130 -7.15 -22.08 -7.13
CA ASN A 130 -8.42 -21.64 -7.70
C ASN A 130 -9.08 -20.50 -6.88
N TYR A 131 -8.51 -20.16 -5.74
CA TYR A 131 -9.02 -19.13 -4.84
C TYR A 131 -8.33 -17.78 -5.00
N ASN A 132 -7.32 -17.70 -5.88
CA ASN A 132 -6.55 -16.49 -6.10
C ASN A 132 -6.63 -16.07 -7.57
N PHE A 133 -7.18 -14.88 -7.81
CA PHE A 133 -7.06 -14.23 -9.11
C PHE A 133 -6.56 -12.79 -8.93
N PRO A 134 -5.56 -12.37 -9.68
CA PRO A 134 -4.99 -11.05 -9.56
C PRO A 134 -5.90 -9.99 -10.19
N LEU A 135 -6.12 -8.89 -9.48
CA LEU A 135 -6.72 -7.66 -10.01
C LEU A 135 -5.59 -6.67 -10.30
N THR A 136 -5.51 -6.24 -11.55
CA THR A 136 -4.57 -5.19 -11.94
C THR A 136 -5.14 -3.83 -11.58
N LEU A 137 -4.37 -3.05 -10.86
CA LEU A 137 -4.69 -1.67 -10.52
C LEU A 137 -3.81 -0.72 -11.34
N THR A 138 -4.39 0.39 -11.76
CA THR A 138 -3.66 1.46 -12.44
C THR A 138 -3.23 2.50 -11.43
N ALA A 139 -1.98 2.93 -11.52
CA ALA A 139 -1.46 4.04 -10.73
C ALA A 139 -0.96 5.16 -11.66
N SER A 140 -1.37 6.38 -11.35
CA SER A 140 -0.90 7.60 -12.02
C SER A 140 -0.29 8.53 -10.98
N MET A 141 0.78 9.23 -11.37
CA MET A 141 1.47 10.18 -10.51
C MET A 141 1.75 11.46 -11.28
N THR A 142 1.52 12.60 -10.64
CA THR A 142 1.86 13.90 -11.20
C THR A 142 3.38 14.12 -11.18
N ARG A 143 3.87 15.12 -11.91
CA ARG A 143 5.14 15.76 -11.56
C ARG A 143 5.05 16.37 -10.16
N PRO A 144 6.15 16.76 -9.52
CA PRO A 144 6.09 17.59 -8.33
C PRO A 144 5.28 18.86 -8.60
N LEU A 145 4.45 19.25 -7.66
CA LEU A 145 3.77 20.54 -7.72
C LEU A 145 4.81 21.67 -7.65
N THR A 146 4.62 22.71 -8.44
CA THR A 146 5.40 23.94 -8.29
C THR A 146 5.05 24.62 -6.97
N ASP A 147 5.90 25.54 -6.50
CA ASP A 147 5.62 26.28 -5.26
C ASP A 147 4.34 27.11 -5.34
N ILE A 148 4.00 27.61 -6.55
CA ILE A 148 2.75 28.34 -6.77
C ILE A 148 1.56 27.40 -6.63
N GLU A 149 1.59 26.23 -7.24
CA GLU A 149 0.52 25.23 -7.15
C GLU A 149 0.36 24.71 -5.72
N TYR A 150 1.49 24.46 -5.03
CA TYR A 150 1.47 23.99 -3.65
C TYR A 150 0.89 25.03 -2.68
N LYS A 151 1.24 26.31 -2.84
CA LYS A 151 0.63 27.42 -2.10
C LYS A 151 -0.86 27.55 -2.39
N ALA A 152 -1.27 27.39 -3.65
CA ALA A 152 -2.66 27.53 -4.05
C ALA A 152 -3.58 26.49 -3.36
N ILE A 153 -3.05 25.31 -3.02
CA ILE A 153 -3.78 24.28 -2.27
C ILE A 153 -3.59 24.36 -0.75
N GLY A 154 -2.94 25.41 -0.24
CA GLY A 154 -2.76 25.66 1.19
C GLY A 154 -1.62 24.90 1.86
N GLU A 155 -0.64 24.44 1.09
CA GLU A 155 0.59 23.78 1.55
C GLU A 155 0.33 22.61 2.52
N PRO A 156 -0.56 21.66 2.18
CA PRO A 156 -0.91 20.57 3.08
C PRO A 156 0.30 19.69 3.36
N LYS A 157 0.40 19.20 4.60
CA LYS A 157 1.37 18.13 4.92
C LYS A 157 1.07 16.87 4.09
N GLU A 158 1.99 15.92 4.06
CA GLU A 158 1.75 14.62 3.45
C GLU A 158 0.50 13.94 4.01
N TRP A 159 -0.28 13.32 3.15
CA TRP A 159 -1.50 12.62 3.54
C TRP A 159 -1.81 11.44 2.63
N GLY A 160 -2.59 10.49 3.15
CA GLY A 160 -3.12 9.37 2.37
C GLY A 160 -4.61 9.17 2.63
N VAL A 161 -5.37 9.08 1.55
CA VAL A 161 -6.82 8.83 1.57
C VAL A 161 -7.10 7.46 0.97
N LEU A 162 -7.91 6.68 1.68
CA LEU A 162 -8.52 5.44 1.22
C LEU A 162 -10.00 5.69 0.94
N PRO A 163 -10.58 5.05 -0.07
CA PRO A 163 -12.01 5.14 -0.33
C PRO A 163 -12.80 4.42 0.77
N VAL A 164 -13.98 4.94 1.08
CA VAL A 164 -14.91 4.29 2.03
C VAL A 164 -15.50 3.01 1.45
N ARG A 165 -15.68 2.97 0.14
CA ARG A 165 -16.21 1.81 -0.59
C ARG A 165 -15.09 0.95 -1.14
N PRO A 166 -15.29 -0.38 -1.29
CA PRO A 166 -14.27 -1.28 -1.83
C PRO A 166 -13.73 -0.88 -3.20
N MET A 167 -14.59 -0.32 -4.05
CA MET A 167 -14.21 0.21 -5.36
C MET A 167 -14.07 1.72 -5.29
N GLY A 168 -12.85 2.20 -5.39
CA GLY A 168 -12.55 3.63 -5.32
C GLY A 168 -11.05 3.91 -5.33
N ALA A 169 -10.70 5.16 -5.62
CA ALA A 169 -9.31 5.56 -5.73
C ALA A 169 -8.65 5.75 -4.36
N THR A 170 -7.46 5.20 -4.19
CA THR A 170 -6.54 5.59 -3.14
C THR A 170 -5.71 6.76 -3.63
N ILE A 171 -5.67 7.85 -2.88
CA ILE A 171 -4.96 9.07 -3.27
C ILE A 171 -4.00 9.45 -2.15
N ARG A 172 -2.82 9.90 -2.51
CA ARG A 172 -1.84 10.39 -1.53
C ARG A 172 -1.06 11.59 -2.06
N MET A 173 -0.65 12.46 -1.16
CA MET A 173 0.40 13.44 -1.38
C MET A 173 1.71 12.90 -0.83
N THR A 174 2.75 12.92 -1.65
CA THR A 174 4.09 12.44 -1.31
C THR A 174 4.95 13.56 -0.72
N LYS A 175 6.06 13.18 -0.08
CA LYS A 175 7.05 14.11 0.50
C LYS A 175 7.60 15.11 -0.52
N ASP A 176 7.75 14.69 -1.77
CA ASP A 176 8.22 15.51 -2.89
C ASP A 176 7.09 16.24 -3.63
N LYS A 177 5.96 16.49 -2.94
CA LYS A 177 4.80 17.27 -3.42
C LYS A 177 4.16 16.70 -4.69
N ARG A 178 4.08 15.38 -4.87
CA ARG A 178 3.35 14.74 -5.95
C ARG A 178 2.02 14.20 -5.46
N ILE A 179 1.04 14.17 -6.35
CA ILE A 179 -0.23 13.47 -6.11
C ILE A 179 -0.15 12.13 -6.83
N LEU A 180 -0.33 11.05 -6.08
CA LEU A 180 -0.45 9.70 -6.59
C LEU A 180 -1.88 9.22 -6.43
N ILE A 181 -2.46 8.71 -7.51
CA ILE A 181 -3.80 8.12 -7.57
C ILE A 181 -3.65 6.67 -8.01
N ARG A 182 -4.31 5.76 -7.31
CA ARG A 182 -4.39 4.35 -7.66
C ARG A 182 -5.84 3.88 -7.56
N ASN A 183 -6.36 3.27 -8.59
CA ASN A 183 -7.68 2.64 -8.69
C ASN A 183 -7.63 1.36 -9.53
#